data_3f5e0147406496de0c7df374e185708e
#
_entry.id   3f5e0147406496de0c7df374e185708e
#
_cell.length_a   1.000
_cell.length_b   1.000
_cell.length_c   1.000
_cell.angle_alpha   90.00
_cell.angle_beta   90.00
_cell.angle_gamma   90.00
#
_symmetry.space_group_name_H-M   'P 1'
#
loop_
_entity.id
_entity.type
_entity.pdbx_description
1 polymer ?
#
loop_
_entity_poly.entity_id
_entity_poly.type
_entity_poly.pdbx_seq_one_letter_code
_entity_poly.pdbx_strand_id
1 'polypeptide(L)'
;NVLQNKGDSLLWFCKVEQDTTRLYANFGDKNPNQELVEINVRQSVFYPERPYVNYIVVNGFKLSQAATPWAPPTAEQIGLLGTHWSKGWVIENNTITHSKCVGITLGKYGDEWDNKSESEEGYVNCVKRALRHNWNREHIGGHLVRNNTVAYCGQAGIAGSLGAIFSKIKNNT
;
A
#
# COMPACT_ATOMS: atom_id res chain seq x y z
N ASN A 1 27.98 -6.90 6.26
CA ASN A 1 27.97 -5.72 5.40
C ASN A 1 27.54 -6.14 3.98
N VAL A 2 26.39 -5.68 3.51
CA VAL A 2 25.81 -6.09 2.22
C VAL A 2 26.77 -5.80 1.05
N LEU A 3 27.59 -4.74 1.16
CA LEU A 3 28.54 -4.36 0.12
C LEU A 3 29.80 -5.21 0.09
N GLN A 4 30.03 -6.03 1.12
CA GLN A 4 31.20 -6.91 1.22
C GLN A 4 30.88 -8.38 0.89
N ASN A 5 29.63 -8.67 0.54
CA ASN A 5 29.26 -10.03 0.17
C ASN A 5 29.82 -10.34 -1.23
N LYS A 6 30.78 -11.28 -1.27
CA LYS A 6 31.46 -11.70 -2.49
C LYS A 6 30.68 -12.78 -3.28
N GLY A 7 29.39 -12.96 -2.99
CA GLY A 7 28.54 -13.90 -3.73
C GLY A 7 28.05 -13.34 -5.06
N ASP A 8 27.62 -14.21 -5.96
CA ASP A 8 27.06 -13.87 -7.30
C ASP A 8 25.69 -13.19 -7.25
N SER A 9 25.23 -12.79 -6.07
CA SER A 9 23.91 -12.16 -5.90
C SER A 9 23.94 -10.70 -6.34
N LEU A 10 22.99 -10.32 -7.18
CA LEU A 10 22.73 -8.93 -7.55
C LEU A 10 22.08 -8.23 -6.37
N LEU A 11 22.88 -7.63 -5.50
CA LEU A 11 22.45 -6.94 -4.29
C LEU A 11 22.41 -5.43 -4.50
N TRP A 12 21.49 -4.79 -3.84
CA TRP A 12 21.43 -3.34 -3.77
C TRP A 12 21.26 -2.85 -2.33
N PHE A 13 21.66 -1.62 -2.09
CA PHE A 13 21.56 -0.96 -0.79
C PHE A 13 21.30 0.53 -1.00
N CYS A 14 20.52 1.13 -0.12
CA CYS A 14 20.33 2.58 -0.12
C CYS A 14 20.72 3.18 1.23
N LYS A 15 21.23 4.40 1.19
CA LYS A 15 21.49 5.23 2.36
C LYS A 15 20.78 6.57 2.18
N VAL A 16 19.97 6.93 3.16
CA VAL A 16 19.29 8.22 3.21
C VAL A 16 20.13 9.17 4.04
N GLU A 17 20.52 10.30 3.47
CA GLU A 17 21.29 11.36 4.11
C GLU A 17 20.58 12.69 3.86
N GLN A 18 19.91 13.20 4.89
CA GLN A 18 19.07 14.41 4.77
C GLN A 18 18.05 14.26 3.61
N ASP A 19 18.14 15.11 2.60
CA ASP A 19 17.23 15.13 1.44
C ASP A 19 17.72 14.28 0.26
N THR A 20 18.81 13.55 0.44
CA THR A 20 19.41 12.73 -0.62
C THR A 20 19.38 11.26 -0.29
N THR A 21 18.94 10.46 -1.25
CA THR A 21 19.06 9.00 -1.18
C THR A 21 20.14 8.54 -2.13
N ARG A 22 21.20 7.92 -1.58
CA ARG A 22 22.26 7.29 -2.37
C ARG A 22 21.94 5.81 -2.55
N LEU A 23 21.98 5.37 -3.79
CA LEU A 23 21.78 3.97 -4.16
C LEU A 23 23.11 3.34 -4.57
N TYR A 24 23.32 2.13 -4.07
CA TYR A 24 24.45 1.30 -4.42
C TYR A 24 23.87 -0.04 -4.89
N ALA A 25 24.24 -0.47 -6.07
CA ALA A 25 23.77 -1.74 -6.61
C ALA A 25 24.90 -2.47 -7.33
N ASN A 26 24.86 -3.79 -7.26
CA ASN A 26 25.70 -4.64 -8.07
C ASN A 26 24.91 -5.04 -9.33
N PHE A 27 25.34 -4.56 -10.47
CA PHE A 27 24.72 -4.85 -11.77
C PHE A 27 25.39 -6.06 -12.48
N GLY A 28 26.34 -6.73 -11.80
CA GLY A 28 27.13 -7.77 -12.44
C GLY A 28 27.94 -7.18 -13.61
N ASP A 29 27.87 -7.83 -14.75
CA ASP A 29 28.57 -7.41 -15.97
C ASP A 29 27.84 -6.33 -16.77
N LYS A 30 26.67 -5.87 -16.30
CA LYS A 30 25.87 -4.87 -17.00
C LYS A 30 26.30 -3.46 -16.68
N ASN A 31 26.32 -2.59 -17.67
CA ASN A 31 26.53 -1.16 -17.49
C ASN A 31 25.18 -0.46 -17.21
N PRO A 32 24.94 0.06 -16.00
CA PRO A 32 23.66 0.66 -15.63
C PRO A 32 23.28 1.89 -16.50
N ASN A 33 24.25 2.53 -17.15
CA ASN A 33 23.98 3.66 -18.04
C ASN A 33 23.41 3.23 -19.40
N GLN A 34 23.41 1.92 -19.68
CA GLN A 34 22.86 1.33 -20.91
C GLN A 34 21.61 0.48 -20.64
N GLU A 35 21.17 0.40 -19.38
CA GLU A 35 20.03 -0.38 -18.96
C GLU A 35 18.90 0.53 -18.46
N LEU A 36 17.66 0.05 -18.55
CA LEU A 36 16.54 0.71 -17.89
C LEU A 36 16.60 0.45 -16.40
N VAL A 37 16.88 1.50 -15.63
CA VAL A 37 16.89 1.45 -14.16
C VAL A 37 15.71 2.24 -13.62
N GLU A 38 14.81 1.58 -12.92
CA GLU A 38 13.62 2.18 -12.31
C GLU A 38 13.69 2.13 -10.79
N ILE A 39 13.29 3.21 -10.14
CA ILE A 39 13.30 3.35 -8.68
C ILE A 39 11.92 3.78 -8.21
N ASN A 40 11.36 3.01 -7.29
CA ASN A 40 10.08 3.36 -6.67
C ASN A 40 10.28 4.50 -5.66
N VAL A 41 9.72 5.66 -5.94
CA VAL A 41 9.80 6.84 -5.05
C VAL A 41 8.44 7.30 -4.52
N ARG A 42 7.35 6.95 -5.20
CA ARG A 42 6.00 7.32 -4.78
C ARG A 42 5.41 6.29 -3.84
N GLN A 43 4.76 6.74 -2.78
CA GLN A 43 4.12 5.84 -1.81
C GLN A 43 2.91 5.11 -2.39
N SER A 44 2.23 5.72 -3.36
CA SER A 44 1.05 5.14 -4.00
C SER A 44 0.95 5.57 -5.45
N VAL A 45 0.28 4.77 -6.27
CA VAL A 45 -0.06 5.11 -7.66
C VAL A 45 -1.45 5.74 -7.73
N PHE A 46 -2.39 5.24 -6.95
CA PHE A 46 -3.76 5.75 -6.92
C PHE A 46 -4.31 5.73 -5.49
N TYR A 47 -4.35 6.89 -4.85
CA TYR A 47 -4.78 7.04 -3.47
C TYR A 47 -5.41 8.43 -3.27
N PRO A 48 -6.63 8.54 -2.72
CA PRO A 48 -7.26 9.84 -2.47
C PRO A 48 -6.53 10.62 -1.38
N GLU A 49 -6.27 11.89 -1.59
CA GLU A 49 -5.63 12.76 -0.60
C GLU A 49 -6.52 13.02 0.64
N ARG A 50 -7.84 12.91 0.47
CA ARG A 50 -8.81 13.18 1.55
C ARG A 50 -9.78 12.03 1.74
N PRO A 51 -10.32 11.86 2.97
CA PRO A 51 -11.42 10.93 3.23
C PRO A 51 -12.69 11.26 2.41
N TYR A 52 -13.59 10.28 2.33
CA TYR A 52 -14.93 10.38 1.74
C TYR A 52 -14.94 10.67 0.22
N VAL A 53 -13.90 10.28 -0.49
CA VAL A 53 -13.93 10.21 -1.96
C VAL A 53 -14.61 8.91 -2.36
N ASN A 54 -15.91 8.95 -2.54
CA ASN A 54 -16.77 7.77 -2.66
C ASN A 54 -17.07 7.38 -4.11
N TYR A 55 -17.46 6.11 -4.30
CA TYR A 55 -18.02 5.57 -5.55
C TYR A 55 -17.09 5.67 -6.76
N ILE A 56 -15.80 5.50 -6.54
CA ILE A 56 -14.82 5.45 -7.63
C ILE A 56 -14.80 4.06 -8.25
N VAL A 57 -14.71 4.00 -9.56
CA VAL A 57 -14.49 2.77 -10.33
C VAL A 57 -13.08 2.77 -10.91
N VAL A 58 -12.30 1.77 -10.57
CA VAL A 58 -10.95 1.52 -11.12
C VAL A 58 -11.01 0.21 -11.87
N ASN A 59 -10.99 0.26 -13.20
CA ASN A 59 -11.23 -0.90 -14.05
C ASN A 59 -10.25 -0.94 -15.23
N GLY A 60 -9.59 -2.09 -15.41
CA GLY A 60 -8.78 -2.40 -16.59
C GLY A 60 -7.39 -1.77 -16.62
N PHE A 61 -6.88 -1.28 -15.51
CA PHE A 61 -5.56 -0.67 -15.43
C PHE A 61 -4.45 -1.68 -15.14
N LYS A 62 -3.25 -1.35 -15.61
CA LYS A 62 -1.99 -1.92 -15.13
C LYS A 62 -1.32 -0.88 -14.23
N LEU A 63 -1.28 -1.16 -12.93
CA LEU A 63 -0.71 -0.28 -11.91
C LEU A 63 0.49 -0.97 -11.26
N SER A 64 1.63 -0.31 -11.20
CA SER A 64 2.84 -0.93 -10.67
C SER A 64 3.80 0.05 -10.03
N GLN A 65 4.77 -0.50 -9.28
CA GLN A 65 5.95 0.22 -8.81
C GLN A 65 5.65 1.33 -7.80
N ALA A 66 5.09 0.93 -6.63
CA ALA A 66 4.90 1.84 -5.51
C ALA A 66 5.84 1.51 -4.34
N ALA A 67 6.44 2.54 -3.75
CA ALA A 67 7.22 2.48 -2.51
C ALA A 67 6.29 2.59 -1.28
N THR A 68 5.28 1.74 -1.22
CA THR A 68 4.29 1.77 -0.13
C THR A 68 4.97 1.60 1.23
N PRO A 69 4.58 2.38 2.26
CA PRO A 69 5.09 2.20 3.60
C PRO A 69 4.56 0.89 4.20
N TRP A 70 5.35 0.30 5.08
CA TRP A 70 4.84 -0.76 5.94
C TRP A 70 3.93 -0.16 7.02
N ALA A 71 2.82 -0.83 7.29
CA ALA A 71 1.95 -0.48 8.40
C ALA A 71 1.35 -1.76 9.02
N PRO A 72 1.14 -1.79 10.35
CA PRO A 72 0.42 -2.86 11.00
C PRO A 72 -1.07 -2.83 10.60
N PRO A 73 -1.81 -3.93 10.77
CA PRO A 73 -3.21 -4.02 10.33
C PRO A 73 -4.14 -2.97 10.94
N THR A 74 -3.78 -2.42 12.09
CA THR A 74 -4.59 -1.43 12.85
C THR A 74 -4.32 0.01 12.45
N ALA A 75 -3.24 0.27 11.72
CA ALA A 75 -2.90 1.60 11.24
C ALA A 75 -3.49 1.87 9.85
N GLU A 76 -3.41 3.12 9.42
CA GLU A 76 -3.68 3.47 8.03
C GLU A 76 -2.67 2.75 7.14
N GLN A 77 -3.19 2.00 6.18
CA GLN A 77 -2.38 1.30 5.20
C GLN A 77 -2.49 1.98 3.85
N ILE A 78 -1.36 2.49 3.38
CA ILE A 78 -1.27 3.09 2.06
C ILE A 78 -0.80 2.01 1.09
N GLY A 79 -1.70 1.53 0.24
CA GLY A 79 -1.41 0.58 -0.82
C GLY A 79 -0.93 1.25 -2.10
N LEU A 80 -0.49 0.45 -3.05
CA LEU A 80 -0.25 0.91 -4.42
C LEU A 80 -1.54 1.52 -5.00
N LEU A 81 -2.67 0.87 -4.76
CA LEU A 81 -4.03 1.35 -4.95
C LEU A 81 -4.74 1.31 -3.60
N GLY A 82 -5.38 2.38 -3.18
CA GLY A 82 -6.12 2.39 -1.93
C GLY A 82 -7.34 3.27 -1.93
N THR A 83 -8.32 2.89 -1.10
CA THR A 83 -9.60 3.59 -1.00
C THR A 83 -9.60 4.69 0.05
N HIS A 84 -8.54 4.76 0.88
CA HIS A 84 -8.49 5.62 2.05
C HIS A 84 -9.70 5.38 2.96
N TRP A 85 -10.36 6.41 3.43
CA TRP A 85 -11.59 6.35 4.24
C TRP A 85 -12.78 6.75 3.40
N SER A 86 -13.42 5.78 2.75
CA SER A 86 -14.42 6.04 1.72
C SER A 86 -15.45 4.91 1.61
N LYS A 87 -16.39 5.06 0.70
CA LYS A 87 -17.47 4.13 0.45
C LYS A 87 -17.58 3.72 -1.01
N GLY A 88 -17.96 2.47 -1.22
CA GLY A 88 -18.56 1.98 -2.46
C GLY A 88 -17.64 1.98 -3.67
N TRP A 89 -16.33 1.84 -3.50
CA TRP A 89 -15.43 1.69 -4.64
C TRP A 89 -15.61 0.34 -5.33
N VAL A 90 -15.44 0.35 -6.64
CA VAL A 90 -15.35 -0.85 -7.48
C VAL A 90 -13.94 -0.92 -8.06
N ILE A 91 -13.20 -1.95 -7.68
CA ILE A 91 -11.82 -2.19 -8.15
C ILE A 91 -11.85 -3.53 -8.88
N GLU A 92 -11.77 -3.50 -10.21
CA GLU A 92 -11.97 -4.70 -11.01
C GLU A 92 -11.12 -4.77 -12.27
N ASN A 93 -10.77 -5.99 -12.66
CA ASN A 93 -10.05 -6.30 -13.90
C ASN A 93 -8.70 -5.58 -14.02
N ASN A 94 -8.06 -5.24 -12.89
CA ASN A 94 -6.76 -4.59 -12.89
C ASN A 94 -5.62 -5.59 -12.73
N THR A 95 -4.45 -5.22 -13.22
CA THR A 95 -3.19 -5.89 -12.92
C THR A 95 -2.38 -4.97 -12.01
N ILE A 96 -2.11 -5.41 -10.78
CA ILE A 96 -1.45 -4.63 -9.74
C ILE A 96 -0.20 -5.37 -9.29
N THR A 97 0.98 -4.77 -9.50
CA THR A 97 2.24 -5.47 -9.28
C THR A 97 3.32 -4.57 -8.69
N HIS A 98 4.32 -5.20 -8.08
CA HIS A 98 5.55 -4.53 -7.61
C HIS A 98 5.27 -3.40 -6.60
N SER A 99 4.43 -3.68 -5.63
CA SER A 99 4.30 -2.84 -4.43
C SER A 99 5.35 -3.24 -3.39
N LYS A 100 6.02 -2.27 -2.79
CA LYS A 100 6.97 -2.55 -1.70
C LYS A 100 6.29 -3.27 -0.53
N CYS A 101 5.06 -2.89 -0.18
CA CYS A 101 4.28 -3.51 0.88
C CYS A 101 2.94 -4.03 0.35
N VAL A 102 1.90 -3.23 0.34
CA VAL A 102 0.55 -3.71 0.00
C VAL A 102 0.13 -3.29 -1.40
N GLY A 103 -0.50 -4.20 -2.15
CA GLY A 103 -1.03 -3.93 -3.48
C GLY A 103 -2.30 -3.08 -3.41
N ILE A 104 -3.39 -3.62 -2.87
CA ILE A 104 -4.68 -2.93 -2.71
C ILE A 104 -4.98 -2.77 -1.22
N THR A 105 -5.37 -1.57 -0.81
CA THR A 105 -5.82 -1.31 0.57
C THR A 105 -7.25 -0.80 0.60
N LEU A 106 -8.05 -1.32 1.54
CA LEU A 106 -9.44 -0.92 1.75
C LEU A 106 -9.60 -0.03 2.97
N GLY A 107 -8.57 0.73 3.24
CA GLY A 107 -8.58 1.97 3.97
C GLY A 107 -8.73 1.94 5.50
N LYS A 108 -8.29 3.04 6.02
CA LYS A 108 -8.57 3.63 7.31
C LYS A 108 -8.32 5.13 7.16
N TYR A 109 -8.89 5.95 8.02
CA TYR A 109 -8.48 7.35 8.19
C TYR A 109 -7.13 7.42 8.93
N GLY A 110 -6.38 8.48 8.75
CA GLY A 110 -5.20 8.76 9.57
C GLY A 110 -5.59 9.01 11.03
N ASP A 111 -4.85 8.38 11.96
CA ASP A 111 -5.12 8.44 13.40
C ASP A 111 -3.81 8.74 14.13
N GLU A 112 -3.86 9.60 15.14
CA GLU A 112 -2.70 9.95 15.97
C GLU A 112 -2.07 8.75 16.70
N TRP A 113 -2.82 7.66 16.82
CA TRP A 113 -2.38 6.41 17.42
C TRP A 113 -1.84 5.39 16.42
N ASP A 114 -1.88 5.70 15.13
CA ASP A 114 -1.34 4.83 14.11
C ASP A 114 0.17 4.62 14.31
N ASN A 115 0.59 3.37 14.21
CA ASN A 115 1.98 2.96 14.42
C ASN A 115 2.56 3.22 15.82
N LYS A 116 1.74 3.52 16.81
CA LYS A 116 2.16 3.61 18.23
C LYS A 116 1.90 2.27 18.91
N SER A 117 2.96 1.64 19.40
CA SER A 117 2.91 0.34 20.10
C SER A 117 3.00 0.48 21.61
N GLU A 118 3.27 1.67 22.12
CA GLU A 118 3.53 1.91 23.54
C GLU A 118 2.26 1.93 24.40
N SER A 119 1.10 2.03 23.76
CA SER A 119 -0.18 2.15 24.46
C SER A 119 -1.20 1.14 23.97
N GLU A 120 -1.59 0.24 24.86
CA GLU A 120 -2.71 -0.66 24.66
C GLU A 120 -4.03 0.12 24.48
N GLU A 121 -4.20 1.23 25.17
CA GLU A 121 -5.36 2.11 25.06
C GLU A 121 -5.54 2.66 23.64
N GLY A 122 -4.44 3.03 22.97
CA GLY A 122 -4.45 3.48 21.58
C GLY A 122 -5.06 2.43 20.65
N TYR A 123 -4.70 1.18 20.84
CA TYR A 123 -5.23 0.06 20.08
C TYR A 123 -6.70 -0.23 20.42
N VAL A 124 -7.02 -0.41 21.69
CA VAL A 124 -8.37 -0.79 22.17
C VAL A 124 -9.42 0.27 21.78
N ASN A 125 -9.07 1.53 21.80
CA ASN A 125 -10.00 2.62 21.51
C ASN A 125 -10.12 2.95 20.01
N CYS A 126 -9.42 2.23 19.10
CA CYS A 126 -9.51 2.52 17.67
C CYS A 126 -10.94 2.43 17.11
N VAL A 127 -11.73 1.49 17.59
CA VAL A 127 -13.15 1.35 17.21
C VAL A 127 -13.98 2.54 17.68
N LYS A 128 -13.79 2.99 18.93
CA LYS A 128 -14.50 4.17 19.45
C LYS A 128 -14.17 5.43 18.66
N ARG A 129 -12.90 5.58 18.25
CA ARG A 129 -12.49 6.69 17.38
C ARG A 129 -13.09 6.57 15.99
N ALA A 130 -13.11 5.37 15.40
CA ALA A 130 -13.71 5.12 14.09
C ALA A 130 -15.20 5.50 14.05
N LEU A 131 -15.95 5.22 15.12
CA LEU A 131 -17.35 5.62 15.23
C LEU A 131 -17.53 7.15 15.14
N ARG A 132 -16.59 7.93 15.68
CA ARG A 132 -16.58 9.40 15.53
C ARG A 132 -16.27 9.86 14.11
N HIS A 133 -15.67 8.98 13.29
CA HIS A 133 -15.39 9.18 11.87
C HIS A 133 -16.43 8.52 10.95
N ASN A 134 -17.69 8.43 11.41
CA ASN A 134 -18.79 7.85 10.65
C ASN A 134 -18.56 6.38 10.20
N TRP A 135 -17.96 5.57 11.08
CA TRP A 135 -17.76 4.15 10.80
C TRP A 135 -19.08 3.39 10.87
N ASN A 136 -19.85 3.46 9.82
CA ASN A 136 -21.13 2.78 9.67
C ASN A 136 -21.40 2.43 8.21
N ARG A 137 -22.45 1.65 7.97
CA ARG A 137 -22.80 1.14 6.65
C ARG A 137 -23.19 2.24 5.65
N GLU A 138 -23.66 3.36 6.14
CA GLU A 138 -24.10 4.47 5.29
C GLU A 138 -22.92 5.22 4.68
N HIS A 139 -21.83 5.36 5.42
CA HIS A 139 -20.73 6.25 5.06
C HIS A 139 -19.45 5.56 4.62
N ILE A 140 -19.14 4.35 5.13
CA ILE A 140 -17.83 3.72 4.94
C ILE A 140 -17.97 2.27 4.45
N GLY A 141 -16.98 1.83 3.67
CA GLY A 141 -16.86 0.45 3.22
C GLY A 141 -17.76 0.07 2.07
N GLY A 142 -18.18 -1.18 2.02
CA GLY A 142 -19.02 -1.67 0.93
C GLY A 142 -18.32 -1.68 -0.42
N HIS A 143 -17.01 -1.82 -0.44
CA HIS A 143 -16.22 -1.90 -1.67
C HIS A 143 -16.42 -3.25 -2.38
N LEU A 144 -16.27 -3.26 -3.69
CA LEU A 144 -16.23 -4.46 -4.51
C LEU A 144 -14.85 -4.58 -5.16
N VAL A 145 -14.10 -5.61 -4.76
CA VAL A 145 -12.77 -5.90 -5.32
C VAL A 145 -12.83 -7.24 -6.01
N ARG A 146 -12.76 -7.26 -7.34
CA ARG A 146 -12.93 -8.50 -8.09
C ARG A 146 -12.11 -8.59 -9.35
N ASN A 147 -11.78 -9.84 -9.73
CA ASN A 147 -11.12 -10.16 -11.01
C ASN A 147 -9.80 -9.41 -11.22
N ASN A 148 -9.11 -9.03 -10.15
CA ASN A 148 -7.80 -8.41 -10.26
C ASN A 148 -6.70 -9.47 -10.18
N THR A 149 -5.61 -9.24 -10.90
CA THR A 149 -4.34 -9.97 -10.71
C THR A 149 -3.44 -9.10 -9.84
N VAL A 150 -3.06 -9.62 -8.66
CA VAL A 150 -2.23 -8.88 -7.69
C VAL A 150 -1.00 -9.72 -7.36
N ALA A 151 0.18 -9.25 -7.74
CA ALA A 151 1.41 -10.01 -7.59
C ALA A 151 2.60 -9.15 -7.18
N TYR A 152 3.65 -9.80 -6.66
CA TYR A 152 4.92 -9.14 -6.28
C TYR A 152 4.72 -7.99 -5.28
N CYS A 153 3.90 -8.23 -4.26
CA CYS A 153 3.69 -7.32 -3.15
C CYS A 153 4.44 -7.82 -1.91
N GLY A 154 5.25 -6.98 -1.30
CA GLY A 154 6.17 -7.40 -0.23
C GLY A 154 5.51 -7.72 1.12
N GLN A 155 4.28 -7.25 1.35
CA GLN A 155 3.54 -7.49 2.59
C GLN A 155 2.25 -8.28 2.34
N ALA A 156 1.36 -7.76 1.50
CA ALA A 156 0.09 -8.41 1.16
C ALA A 156 -0.43 -7.96 -0.20
N GLY A 157 -1.12 -8.85 -0.91
CA GLY A 157 -1.80 -8.48 -2.15
C GLY A 157 -2.96 -7.52 -1.90
N ILE A 158 -3.88 -7.90 -1.02
CA ILE A 158 -5.04 -7.09 -0.63
C ILE A 158 -5.10 -7.05 0.89
N ALA A 159 -5.17 -5.86 1.47
CA ALA A 159 -5.33 -5.66 2.90
C ALA A 159 -6.53 -4.76 3.20
N GLY A 160 -7.22 -5.07 4.29
CA GLY A 160 -8.29 -4.25 4.80
C GLY A 160 -8.06 -3.90 6.26
N SER A 161 -8.40 -2.69 6.63
CA SER A 161 -8.54 -2.25 8.00
C SER A 161 -10.02 -1.90 8.26
N LEU A 162 -10.29 -0.95 9.11
CA LEU A 162 -11.66 -0.55 9.46
C LEU A 162 -12.52 -0.13 8.25
N GLY A 163 -11.89 0.43 7.20
CA GLY A 163 -12.56 0.82 5.96
C GLY A 163 -13.04 -0.36 5.10
N ALA A 164 -12.58 -1.58 5.38
CA ALA A 164 -12.97 -2.76 4.61
C ALA A 164 -14.35 -3.33 4.97
N ILE A 165 -15.03 -2.77 5.96
CA ILE A 165 -16.34 -3.29 6.41
C ILE A 165 -17.34 -3.37 5.25
N PHE A 166 -18.16 -4.41 5.26
CA PHE A 166 -19.21 -4.67 4.26
C PHE A 166 -18.70 -4.85 2.84
N SER A 167 -17.39 -4.95 2.61
CA SER A 167 -16.80 -5.10 1.29
C SER A 167 -16.87 -6.56 0.81
N LYS A 168 -16.83 -6.72 -0.50
CA LYS A 168 -16.78 -8.03 -1.17
C LYS A 168 -15.50 -8.17 -1.95
N ILE A 169 -14.69 -9.17 -1.60
CA ILE A 169 -13.43 -9.50 -2.26
C ILE A 169 -13.61 -10.89 -2.88
N LYS A 170 -13.54 -10.98 -4.21
CA LYS A 170 -13.77 -12.25 -4.90
C LYS A 170 -13.04 -12.36 -6.24
N ASN A 171 -12.68 -13.60 -6.60
CA ASN A 171 -12.08 -13.93 -7.91
C ASN A 171 -10.83 -13.09 -8.21
N ASN A 172 -10.02 -12.73 -7.20
CA ASN A 172 -8.71 -12.13 -7.41
C ASN A 172 -7.64 -13.22 -7.36
N THR A 173 -6.57 -13.04 -8.12
CA THR A 173 -5.41 -13.94 -8.19
C THR A 173 -4.17 -13.23 -7.72
#